data_40a2e9a96df1a287cc380913fb675a52
#
_entry.id   40a2e9a96df1a287cc380913fb675a52
#
_cell.length_a   1.000
_cell.length_b   1.000
_cell.length_c   1.000
_cell.angle_alpha   90.00
_cell.angle_beta   90.00
_cell.angle_gamma   90.00
#
_symmetry.space_group_name_H-M   'P 1'
#
loop_
_entity.id
_entity.type
_entity.pdbx_description
1 polymer ?
#
loop_
_entity_poly.entity_id
_entity_poly.type
_entity_poly.pdbx_seq_one_letter_code
_entity_poly.pdbx_strand_id
1 'polypeptide(L)'
;MSSSLKKPESLRSYRWYGPDDLRSFGHRSRTKQMGFLREEFVGKPVIGIINTWNEMNSCHTHFPERVKDVKRGVFSAGGFPVELPAISLGEQLMKPTAMMYRNFLAMEVEELLRSYPIDGAVLMGGCDKTTPGVLLGAISMNLPCIYVPGGAMLKGHWRGKTLGSGTDVWKYWDDRRSGKIDDKSWFEIEDGIARSAGTCMTMGTASTMMSMADSLGMSLPGASSIPAVDSNHNRMASLSGRRAVDLVWEDIKPTDILTEDAFENAIIVQMAIGGSTNGIIHLTALARRAGIPMDLEIFDRVSKSIPLLANIKPSGKYVMEDFYYAGGLRALMKMLESRLHLGTQTINGKTVQDNLEGAEVFNKDVIRHIKNPVSPAGGTAILRGSLAPNGAVIKPTAAEKNLW
;
A
#
# COMPACT_ATOMS: atom_id res chain seq x y z
N MET A 1 24.81 -14.90 -6.44
CA MET A 1 24.93 -15.09 -7.90
C MET A 1 25.10 -13.71 -8.52
N SER A 2 26.21 -13.46 -9.23
CA SER A 2 26.39 -12.20 -9.98
C SER A 2 25.44 -12.24 -11.19
N SER A 3 24.25 -11.69 -11.06
CA SER A 3 23.40 -11.45 -12.23
C SER A 3 24.09 -10.37 -13.07
N SER A 4 24.47 -10.69 -14.29
CA SER A 4 24.91 -9.67 -15.23
C SER A 4 23.75 -8.69 -15.45
N LEU A 5 23.97 -7.42 -15.14
CA LEU A 5 23.00 -6.36 -15.41
C LEU A 5 22.51 -6.45 -16.87
N LYS A 6 21.23 -6.23 -17.10
CA LYS A 6 20.65 -6.16 -18.44
C LYS A 6 21.34 -5.08 -19.28
N LYS A 7 21.43 -5.32 -20.59
CA LYS A 7 21.92 -4.32 -21.56
C LYS A 7 20.75 -3.52 -22.14
N PRO A 8 20.99 -2.29 -22.63
CA PRO A 8 19.95 -1.47 -23.25
C PRO A 8 19.13 -2.21 -24.34
N GLU A 9 19.78 -3.08 -25.10
CA GLU A 9 19.12 -3.86 -26.17
C GLU A 9 18.13 -4.91 -25.62
N SER A 10 18.25 -5.29 -24.35
CA SER A 10 17.34 -6.23 -23.70
C SER A 10 16.10 -5.55 -23.08
N LEU A 11 16.05 -4.22 -23.05
CA LEU A 11 14.89 -3.50 -22.58
C LEU A 11 13.69 -3.76 -23.49
N ARG A 12 12.50 -3.90 -22.89
CA ARG A 12 11.26 -4.08 -23.64
C ARG A 12 10.97 -2.85 -24.53
N SER A 13 11.28 -1.66 -24.05
CA SER A 13 11.16 -0.39 -24.79
C SER A 13 12.13 -0.28 -25.99
N TYR A 14 13.22 -1.02 -25.96
CA TYR A 14 14.23 -0.97 -27.03
C TYR A 14 13.65 -1.28 -28.41
N ARG A 15 12.70 -2.22 -28.53
CA ARG A 15 12.05 -2.54 -29.80
C ARG A 15 11.22 -1.38 -30.40
N TRP A 16 10.87 -0.36 -29.59
CA TRP A 16 10.22 0.87 -30.07
C TRP A 16 11.23 1.95 -30.43
N TYR A 17 12.33 2.06 -29.69
CA TYR A 17 13.21 3.22 -29.77
C TYR A 17 14.59 2.93 -30.33
N GLY A 18 15.08 1.69 -30.21
CA GLY A 18 16.45 1.31 -30.54
C GLY A 18 16.74 1.14 -32.04
N PRO A 19 15.92 0.33 -32.78
CA PRO A 19 16.21 0.01 -34.18
C PRO A 19 16.27 1.24 -35.10
N ASP A 20 17.09 1.13 -36.15
CA ASP A 20 17.15 2.15 -37.20
C ASP A 20 16.23 1.76 -38.36
N ASP A 21 14.91 1.83 -38.12
CA ASP A 21 13.85 1.53 -39.10
C ASP A 21 12.75 2.60 -39.08
N LEU A 22 11.85 2.55 -40.07
CA LEU A 22 10.77 3.50 -40.23
C LEU A 22 9.80 3.52 -39.03
N ARG A 23 9.55 2.36 -38.39
CA ARG A 23 8.67 2.26 -37.24
C ARG A 23 9.28 2.96 -36.03
N SER A 24 10.52 2.65 -35.70
CA SER A 24 11.24 3.27 -34.59
C SER A 24 11.50 4.75 -34.83
N PHE A 25 11.72 5.18 -36.08
CA PHE A 25 11.72 6.61 -36.44
C PHE A 25 10.39 7.28 -36.06
N GLY A 26 9.26 6.66 -36.40
CA GLY A 26 7.93 7.15 -36.03
C GLY A 26 7.76 7.27 -34.51
N HIS A 27 8.13 6.24 -33.75
CA HIS A 27 8.05 6.25 -32.29
C HIS A 27 8.94 7.32 -31.66
N ARG A 28 10.20 7.41 -32.08
CA ARG A 28 11.13 8.46 -31.60
C ARG A 28 10.63 9.87 -31.93
N SER A 29 10.10 10.09 -33.13
CA SER A 29 9.57 11.42 -33.52
C SER A 29 8.38 11.82 -32.65
N ARG A 30 7.49 10.88 -32.27
CA ARG A 30 6.36 11.15 -31.38
C ARG A 30 6.79 11.41 -29.94
N THR A 31 7.79 10.70 -29.46
CA THR A 31 8.37 10.98 -28.12
C THR A 31 9.06 12.34 -28.08
N LYS A 32 9.77 12.71 -29.16
CA LYS A 32 10.35 14.07 -29.29
C LYS A 32 9.27 15.16 -29.39
N GLN A 33 8.09 14.88 -29.95
CA GLN A 33 6.95 15.80 -29.98
C GLN A 33 6.49 16.18 -28.56
N MET A 34 6.69 15.31 -27.56
CA MET A 34 6.40 15.58 -26.14
C MET A 34 7.46 16.46 -25.46
N GLY A 35 8.49 16.92 -26.20
CA GLY A 35 9.53 17.83 -25.69
C GLY A 35 10.79 17.16 -25.18
N PHE A 36 10.95 15.83 -25.35
CA PHE A 36 12.12 15.09 -24.88
C PHE A 36 13.22 14.99 -25.94
N LEU A 37 14.47 15.03 -25.50
CA LEU A 37 15.64 14.76 -26.35
C LEU A 37 15.81 13.25 -26.57
N ARG A 38 16.43 12.86 -27.70
CA ARG A 38 16.65 11.44 -28.03
C ARG A 38 17.43 10.69 -26.92
N GLU A 39 18.43 11.30 -26.35
CA GLU A 39 19.26 10.76 -25.29
C GLU A 39 18.57 10.60 -23.94
N GLU A 40 17.37 11.18 -23.76
CA GLU A 40 16.60 11.04 -22.53
C GLU A 40 15.81 9.73 -22.46
N PHE A 41 15.53 9.07 -23.62
CA PHE A 41 14.71 7.86 -23.63
C PHE A 41 15.30 6.68 -24.40
N VAL A 42 16.16 6.89 -25.42
CA VAL A 42 16.72 5.77 -26.18
C VAL A 42 17.76 5.03 -25.34
N GLY A 43 17.55 3.72 -25.18
CA GLY A 43 18.44 2.86 -24.41
C GLY A 43 18.35 3.03 -22.89
N LYS A 44 17.33 3.73 -22.40
CA LYS A 44 17.05 3.91 -20.98
C LYS A 44 15.78 3.17 -20.55
N PRO A 45 15.72 2.65 -19.33
CA PRO A 45 14.51 2.06 -18.80
C PRO A 45 13.35 3.07 -18.80
N VAL A 46 12.26 2.70 -19.45
CA VAL A 46 11.01 3.47 -19.43
C VAL A 46 10.18 3.05 -18.24
N ILE A 47 9.99 3.96 -17.30
CA ILE A 47 9.27 3.71 -16.06
C ILE A 47 7.88 4.34 -16.14
N GLY A 48 6.85 3.49 -16.18
CA GLY A 48 5.46 3.90 -16.11
C GLY A 48 5.08 4.26 -14.67
N ILE A 49 4.61 5.48 -14.43
CA ILE A 49 4.11 5.89 -13.13
C ILE A 49 2.59 5.78 -13.18
N ILE A 50 2.05 4.68 -12.65
CA ILE A 50 0.60 4.48 -12.53
C ILE A 50 0.09 5.38 -11.42
N ASN A 51 -0.60 6.46 -11.80
CA ASN A 51 -1.11 7.47 -10.88
C ASN A 51 -2.63 7.39 -10.76
N THR A 52 -3.12 6.92 -9.61
CA THR A 52 -4.55 6.79 -9.31
C THR A 52 -5.13 8.06 -8.66
N TRP A 53 -4.82 9.23 -9.22
CA TRP A 53 -5.32 10.52 -8.76
C TRP A 53 -6.53 11.01 -9.54
N ASN A 54 -7.47 11.63 -8.84
CA ASN A 54 -8.44 12.56 -9.39
C ASN A 54 -8.94 13.53 -8.28
N GLU A 55 -9.64 14.59 -8.65
CA GLU A 55 -10.14 15.61 -7.70
C GLU A 55 -11.26 15.11 -6.77
N MET A 56 -11.90 13.97 -7.08
CA MET A 56 -12.95 13.34 -6.28
C MET A 56 -12.41 12.33 -5.25
N ASN A 57 -11.09 12.09 -5.21
CA ASN A 57 -10.48 11.19 -4.26
C ASN A 57 -9.56 11.96 -3.28
N SER A 58 -10.12 12.36 -2.14
CA SER A 58 -9.40 13.08 -1.10
C SER A 58 -8.16 12.34 -0.56
N CYS A 59 -8.14 11.00 -0.64
CA CYS A 59 -7.00 10.20 -0.23
C CYS A 59 -5.76 10.44 -1.09
N HIS A 60 -5.91 10.90 -2.34
CA HIS A 60 -4.85 11.02 -3.34
C HIS A 60 -4.57 12.46 -3.79
N THR A 61 -5.10 13.47 -3.11
CA THR A 61 -4.95 14.88 -3.50
C THR A 61 -3.51 15.35 -3.59
N HIS A 62 -2.56 14.69 -2.93
CA HIS A 62 -1.13 14.97 -2.95
C HIS A 62 -0.37 14.23 -4.06
N PHE A 63 -0.97 13.30 -4.79
CA PHE A 63 -0.28 12.48 -5.79
C PHE A 63 0.30 13.28 -6.96
N PRO A 64 -0.31 14.36 -7.48
CA PRO A 64 0.32 15.19 -8.50
C PRO A 64 1.71 15.72 -8.09
N GLU A 65 1.88 16.10 -6.81
CA GLU A 65 3.19 16.51 -6.29
C GLU A 65 4.12 15.32 -6.09
N ARG A 66 3.61 14.18 -5.63
CA ARG A 66 4.41 12.95 -5.42
C ARG A 66 4.94 12.37 -6.73
N VAL A 67 4.18 12.48 -7.83
CA VAL A 67 4.67 12.11 -9.17
C VAL A 67 5.94 12.89 -9.53
N LYS A 68 6.03 14.17 -9.18
CA LYS A 68 7.24 14.96 -9.41
C LYS A 68 8.45 14.41 -8.64
N ASP A 69 8.24 13.97 -7.40
CA ASP A 69 9.29 13.32 -6.59
C ASP A 69 9.72 11.98 -7.19
N VAL A 70 8.76 11.15 -7.64
CA VAL A 70 9.05 9.89 -8.33
C VAL A 70 9.85 10.14 -9.61
N LYS A 71 9.40 11.08 -10.46
CA LYS A 71 10.10 11.45 -11.71
C LYS A 71 11.53 11.92 -11.42
N ARG A 72 11.74 12.73 -10.39
CA ARG A 72 13.08 13.15 -9.94
C ARG A 72 13.96 11.93 -9.63
N GLY A 73 13.41 10.94 -8.91
CA GLY A 73 14.13 9.70 -8.60
C GLY A 73 14.50 8.90 -9.84
N VAL A 74 13.55 8.70 -10.75
CA VAL A 74 13.77 7.98 -12.01
C VAL A 74 14.83 8.65 -12.88
N PHE A 75 14.73 9.97 -13.10
CA PHE A 75 15.73 10.72 -13.86
C PHE A 75 17.11 10.64 -13.23
N SER A 76 17.22 10.78 -11.90
CA SER A 76 18.51 10.71 -11.20
C SER A 76 19.18 9.34 -11.28
N ALA A 77 18.42 8.28 -11.56
CA ALA A 77 18.93 6.91 -11.78
C ALA A 77 19.13 6.58 -13.27
N GLY A 78 18.93 7.55 -14.17
CA GLY A 78 19.13 7.38 -15.60
C GLY A 78 17.97 6.67 -16.33
N GLY A 79 16.79 6.61 -15.73
CA GLY A 79 15.57 6.13 -16.38
C GLY A 79 14.76 7.24 -17.05
N PHE A 80 13.75 6.87 -17.79
CA PHE A 80 12.80 7.77 -18.47
C PHE A 80 11.39 7.59 -17.85
N PRO A 81 10.91 8.54 -17.03
CA PRO A 81 9.60 8.43 -16.37
C PRO A 81 8.47 8.91 -17.26
N VAL A 82 7.40 8.12 -17.32
CA VAL A 82 6.17 8.46 -18.03
C VAL A 82 4.99 8.29 -17.07
N GLU A 83 4.24 9.37 -16.83
CA GLU A 83 3.04 9.31 -16.00
C GLU A 83 1.87 8.72 -16.79
N LEU A 84 1.22 7.72 -16.21
CA LEU A 84 0.06 7.03 -16.76
C LEU A 84 -1.09 7.15 -15.75
N PRO A 85 -2.00 8.14 -15.94
CA PRO A 85 -3.19 8.23 -15.10
C PRO A 85 -4.04 6.98 -15.23
N ALA A 86 -4.54 6.49 -14.09
CA ALA A 86 -5.44 5.35 -14.01
C ALA A 86 -6.64 5.72 -13.14
N ILE A 87 -7.72 4.93 -13.24
CA ILE A 87 -8.96 5.20 -12.49
C ILE A 87 -8.69 5.34 -10.99
N SER A 88 -9.21 6.40 -10.40
CA SER A 88 -9.08 6.68 -8.98
C SER A 88 -10.32 6.21 -8.21
N LEU A 89 -10.14 5.27 -7.29
CA LEU A 89 -11.23 4.66 -6.54
C LEU A 89 -11.36 5.31 -5.15
N GLY A 90 -12.07 6.45 -5.09
CA GLY A 90 -12.31 7.20 -3.86
C GLY A 90 -13.43 6.57 -3.03
N GLU A 91 -13.12 5.74 -2.03
CA GLU A 91 -14.08 4.98 -1.22
C GLU A 91 -15.20 5.83 -0.65
N GLN A 92 -14.90 7.06 -0.23
CA GLN A 92 -15.88 7.93 0.46
C GLN A 92 -16.99 8.45 -0.48
N LEU A 93 -16.66 8.70 -1.74
CA LEU A 93 -17.58 9.37 -2.67
C LEU A 93 -18.12 8.46 -3.77
N MET A 94 -17.51 7.30 -4.03
CA MET A 94 -17.99 6.36 -5.04
C MET A 94 -19.19 5.55 -4.56
N LYS A 95 -20.20 5.42 -5.44
CA LYS A 95 -21.41 4.65 -5.19
C LYS A 95 -21.63 3.64 -6.32
N PRO A 96 -22.25 2.49 -6.05
CA PRO A 96 -22.73 2.02 -4.75
C PRO A 96 -21.57 1.57 -3.82
N THR A 97 -20.43 1.18 -4.36
CA THR A 97 -19.22 0.79 -3.63
C THR A 97 -18.00 0.81 -4.55
N ALA A 98 -16.85 1.27 -4.06
CA ALA A 98 -15.59 1.25 -4.79
C ALA A 98 -15.12 -0.20 -5.13
N MET A 99 -15.60 -1.22 -4.39
CA MET A 99 -15.24 -2.62 -4.63
C MET A 99 -15.61 -3.12 -6.03
N MET A 100 -16.71 -2.63 -6.59
CA MET A 100 -17.14 -3.00 -7.95
C MET A 100 -16.14 -2.59 -9.03
N TYR A 101 -15.34 -1.58 -8.77
CA TYR A 101 -14.39 -1.00 -9.72
C TYR A 101 -12.94 -1.47 -9.55
N ARG A 102 -12.64 -2.25 -8.49
CA ARG A 102 -11.28 -2.75 -8.23
C ARG A 102 -10.71 -3.54 -9.40
N ASN A 103 -11.52 -4.41 -10.02
CA ASN A 103 -11.06 -5.22 -11.14
C ASN A 103 -10.92 -4.40 -12.43
N PHE A 104 -11.72 -3.35 -12.63
CA PHE A 104 -11.51 -2.41 -13.74
C PHE A 104 -10.17 -1.72 -13.64
N LEU A 105 -9.80 -1.23 -12.45
CA LEU A 105 -8.48 -0.66 -12.23
C LEU A 105 -7.37 -1.71 -12.49
N ALA A 106 -7.54 -2.95 -12.03
CA ALA A 106 -6.55 -4.01 -12.27
C ALA A 106 -6.36 -4.28 -13.78
N MET A 107 -7.44 -4.36 -14.54
CA MET A 107 -7.41 -4.55 -15.99
C MET A 107 -6.77 -3.34 -16.69
N GLU A 108 -7.13 -2.12 -16.29
CA GLU A 108 -6.56 -0.88 -16.83
C GLU A 108 -5.04 -0.84 -16.62
N VAL A 109 -4.56 -1.11 -15.40
CA VAL A 109 -3.13 -1.14 -15.09
C VAL A 109 -2.40 -2.20 -15.91
N GLU A 110 -2.96 -3.41 -16.03
CA GLU A 110 -2.40 -4.48 -16.86
C GLU A 110 -2.25 -4.00 -18.30
N GLU A 111 -3.30 -3.41 -18.90
CA GLU A 111 -3.29 -2.99 -20.29
C GLU A 111 -2.43 -1.74 -20.54
N LEU A 112 -2.37 -0.79 -19.62
CA LEU A 112 -1.43 0.33 -19.70
C LEU A 112 0.02 -0.16 -19.73
N LEU A 113 0.38 -1.10 -18.85
CA LEU A 113 1.72 -1.66 -18.81
C LEU A 113 2.02 -2.57 -20.02
N ARG A 114 1.00 -3.22 -20.58
CA ARG A 114 1.12 -4.10 -21.74
C ARG A 114 1.29 -3.34 -23.05
N SER A 115 0.46 -2.31 -23.25
CA SER A 115 0.33 -1.64 -24.56
C SER A 115 1.44 -0.63 -24.84
N TYR A 116 1.97 0.04 -23.82
CA TYR A 116 3.03 1.03 -23.94
C TYR A 116 4.44 0.41 -23.80
N PRO A 117 5.49 1.11 -24.26
CA PRO A 117 6.88 0.66 -24.17
C PRO A 117 7.46 0.77 -22.75
N ILE A 118 6.80 0.19 -21.78
CA ILE A 118 7.15 0.26 -20.37
C ILE A 118 8.06 -0.90 -20.00
N ASP A 119 9.19 -0.62 -19.35
CA ASP A 119 10.15 -1.61 -18.86
C ASP A 119 9.92 -1.96 -17.38
N GLY A 120 9.45 -0.98 -16.61
CA GLY A 120 9.13 -1.14 -15.20
C GLY A 120 8.11 -0.10 -14.75
N ALA A 121 7.58 -0.24 -13.53
CA ALA A 121 6.51 0.63 -13.05
C ALA A 121 6.68 1.09 -11.60
N VAL A 122 6.19 2.31 -11.33
CA VAL A 122 5.88 2.78 -9.98
C VAL A 122 4.36 2.81 -9.85
N LEU A 123 3.83 2.12 -8.85
CA LEU A 123 2.41 1.95 -8.62
C LEU A 123 1.97 2.85 -7.47
N MET A 124 1.24 3.92 -7.74
CA MET A 124 0.79 4.86 -6.71
C MET A 124 -0.67 4.58 -6.33
N GLY A 125 -0.89 4.25 -5.08
CA GLY A 125 -2.22 3.95 -4.54
C GLY A 125 -2.27 4.12 -3.04
N GLY A 126 -3.45 4.33 -2.46
CA GLY A 126 -3.59 4.55 -1.02
C GLY A 126 -4.98 4.22 -0.50
N CYS A 127 -6.02 4.53 -1.27
CA CYS A 127 -7.41 4.27 -0.84
C CYS A 127 -7.72 2.76 -0.87
N ASP A 128 -8.80 2.38 -0.23
CA ASP A 128 -9.20 0.99 0.09
C ASP A 128 -9.04 -0.01 -1.06
N LYS A 129 -9.42 0.37 -2.28
CA LYS A 129 -9.44 -0.51 -3.45
C LYS A 129 -8.37 -0.17 -4.48
N THR A 130 -7.75 1.02 -4.40
CA THR A 130 -6.67 1.38 -5.34
C THR A 130 -5.41 0.56 -5.10
N THR A 131 -5.00 0.38 -3.84
CA THR A 131 -3.82 -0.43 -3.51
C THR A 131 -3.93 -1.86 -4.06
N PRO A 132 -4.96 -2.66 -3.73
CA PRO A 132 -5.08 -4.00 -4.30
C PRO A 132 -5.33 -3.99 -5.82
N GLY A 133 -6.00 -2.97 -6.37
CA GLY A 133 -6.24 -2.85 -7.80
C GLY A 133 -4.95 -2.70 -8.61
N VAL A 134 -4.08 -1.76 -8.23
CA VAL A 134 -2.79 -1.55 -8.94
C VAL A 134 -1.85 -2.75 -8.78
N LEU A 135 -1.83 -3.41 -7.62
CA LEU A 135 -1.03 -4.60 -7.40
C LEU A 135 -1.53 -5.79 -8.24
N LEU A 136 -2.84 -6.01 -8.35
CA LEU A 136 -3.42 -7.06 -9.19
C LEU A 136 -3.01 -6.90 -10.67
N GLY A 137 -3.10 -5.67 -11.21
CA GLY A 137 -2.69 -5.38 -12.59
C GLY A 137 -1.19 -5.57 -12.80
N ALA A 138 -0.37 -5.14 -11.86
CA ALA A 138 1.08 -5.31 -11.92
C ALA A 138 1.50 -6.79 -11.84
N ILE A 139 0.87 -7.60 -10.99
CA ILE A 139 1.10 -9.05 -10.91
C ILE A 139 0.74 -9.72 -12.23
N SER A 140 -0.38 -9.36 -12.87
CA SER A 140 -0.78 -9.88 -14.17
C SER A 140 0.26 -9.62 -15.25
N MET A 141 0.82 -8.42 -15.28
CA MET A 141 1.81 -8.04 -16.29
C MET A 141 3.21 -8.56 -15.97
N ASN A 142 3.52 -8.75 -14.70
CA ASN A 142 4.79 -9.25 -14.18
C ASN A 142 6.02 -8.49 -14.69
N LEU A 143 5.94 -7.18 -14.77
CA LEU A 143 7.09 -6.30 -15.01
C LEU A 143 7.74 -5.88 -13.68
N PRO A 144 9.04 -5.54 -13.67
CA PRO A 144 9.68 -4.91 -12.52
C PRO A 144 8.84 -3.73 -12.02
N CYS A 145 8.45 -3.73 -10.76
CA CYS A 145 7.62 -2.66 -10.23
C CYS A 145 7.80 -2.47 -8.73
N ILE A 146 7.50 -1.26 -8.27
CA ILE A 146 7.50 -0.88 -6.85
C ILE A 146 6.23 -0.13 -6.51
N TYR A 147 5.66 -0.41 -5.34
CA TYR A 147 4.49 0.28 -4.84
C TYR A 147 4.87 1.49 -3.98
N VAL A 148 4.20 2.62 -4.23
CA VAL A 148 4.30 3.86 -3.45
C VAL A 148 2.98 4.09 -2.74
N PRO A 149 2.92 3.91 -1.41
CA PRO A 149 1.71 4.12 -0.62
C PRO A 149 1.32 5.59 -0.55
N GLY A 150 0.02 5.86 -0.43
CA GLY A 150 -0.48 7.24 -0.27
C GLY A 150 -0.16 7.85 1.10
N GLY A 151 0.06 7.03 2.12
CA GLY A 151 0.25 7.49 3.49
C GLY A 151 -1.03 7.98 4.16
N ALA A 152 -1.08 7.88 5.48
CA ALA A 152 -2.24 8.33 6.25
C ALA A 152 -2.27 9.87 6.36
N MET A 153 -3.49 10.45 6.45
CA MET A 153 -3.65 11.86 6.83
C MET A 153 -3.24 12.09 8.29
N LEU A 154 -2.98 13.33 8.65
CA LEU A 154 -2.71 13.74 10.03
C LEU A 154 -3.92 13.44 10.93
N LYS A 155 -3.67 13.18 12.20
CA LYS A 155 -4.71 12.94 13.19
C LYS A 155 -5.68 14.13 13.27
N GLY A 156 -6.98 13.81 13.33
CA GLY A 156 -8.01 14.82 13.53
C GLY A 156 -7.95 15.45 14.93
N HIS A 157 -8.53 16.62 15.08
CA HIS A 157 -8.48 17.35 16.33
C HIS A 157 -9.76 18.17 16.58
N TRP A 158 -10.32 18.08 17.76
CA TRP A 158 -11.43 18.91 18.20
C TRP A 158 -11.34 19.21 19.70
N ARG A 159 -11.25 20.49 20.07
CA ARG A 159 -11.24 21.00 21.46
C ARG A 159 -10.32 20.18 22.39
N GLY A 160 -9.06 19.96 21.99
CA GLY A 160 -8.08 19.19 22.77
C GLY A 160 -8.19 17.67 22.63
N LYS A 161 -9.18 17.13 21.90
CA LYS A 161 -9.36 15.69 21.69
C LYS A 161 -8.85 15.26 20.33
N THR A 162 -8.13 14.14 20.26
CA THR A 162 -7.74 13.49 19.00
C THR A 162 -8.95 12.79 18.39
N LEU A 163 -9.23 13.09 17.12
CA LEU A 163 -10.27 12.43 16.33
C LEU A 163 -9.63 11.40 15.38
N GLY A 164 -10.30 10.26 15.22
CA GLY A 164 -10.00 9.24 14.22
C GLY A 164 -11.12 9.18 13.18
N SER A 165 -10.75 9.22 11.88
CA SER A 165 -11.72 9.05 10.80
C SER A 165 -12.46 7.70 10.92
N GLY A 166 -13.73 7.69 10.63
CA GLY A 166 -14.58 6.51 10.71
C GLY A 166 -15.07 6.18 12.12
N THR A 167 -14.19 5.89 13.07
CA THR A 167 -14.57 5.51 14.44
C THR A 167 -15.25 6.62 15.22
N ASP A 168 -14.67 7.83 15.23
CA ASP A 168 -15.22 8.91 16.03
C ASP A 168 -16.43 9.58 15.36
N VAL A 169 -16.59 9.48 14.03
CA VAL A 169 -17.78 9.96 13.31
C VAL A 169 -19.04 9.32 13.85
N TRP A 170 -19.05 7.99 14.01
CA TRP A 170 -20.24 7.28 14.53
C TRP A 170 -20.58 7.70 15.96
N LYS A 171 -19.57 7.80 16.81
CA LYS A 171 -19.74 8.25 18.19
C LYS A 171 -20.38 9.64 18.26
N TYR A 172 -19.81 10.61 17.52
CA TYR A 172 -20.32 11.98 17.56
C TYR A 172 -21.65 12.14 16.81
N TRP A 173 -21.95 11.27 15.85
CA TRP A 173 -23.28 11.18 15.26
C TRP A 173 -24.34 10.76 16.31
N ASP A 174 -24.04 9.78 17.15
CA ASP A 174 -24.92 9.36 18.23
C ASP A 174 -25.04 10.45 19.30
N ASP A 175 -23.96 11.13 19.64
CA ASP A 175 -23.97 12.27 20.55
C ASP A 175 -24.86 13.44 20.02
N ARG A 176 -24.82 13.70 18.70
CA ARG A 176 -25.70 14.68 18.05
C ARG A 176 -27.16 14.23 18.10
N ARG A 177 -27.46 13.01 17.72
CA ARG A 177 -28.81 12.45 17.72
C ARG A 177 -29.44 12.44 19.11
N SER A 178 -28.64 12.25 20.14
CA SER A 178 -29.06 12.25 21.53
C SER A 178 -29.07 13.66 22.15
N GLY A 179 -28.79 14.71 21.38
CA GLY A 179 -28.79 16.10 21.87
C GLY A 179 -27.60 16.46 22.79
N LYS A 180 -26.59 15.62 22.90
CA LYS A 180 -25.40 15.89 23.73
C LYS A 180 -24.43 16.90 23.11
N ILE A 181 -24.47 17.09 21.81
CA ILE A 181 -23.74 18.13 21.09
C ILE A 181 -24.68 18.90 20.16
N ASP A 182 -24.42 20.20 20.03
CA ASP A 182 -25.16 21.11 19.16
C ASP A 182 -24.62 21.10 17.72
N ASP A 183 -25.33 21.77 16.81
CA ASP A 183 -24.95 21.87 15.41
C ASP A 183 -23.61 22.57 15.23
N LYS A 184 -23.28 23.57 16.05
CA LYS A 184 -21.97 24.24 16.01
C LYS A 184 -20.85 23.27 16.31
N SER A 185 -20.96 22.49 17.37
CA SER A 185 -19.97 21.45 17.73
C SER A 185 -19.87 20.38 16.66
N TRP A 186 -20.96 20.02 16.01
CA TRP A 186 -20.95 19.07 14.90
C TRP A 186 -20.16 19.58 13.70
N PHE A 187 -20.36 20.82 13.27
CA PHE A 187 -19.57 21.43 12.19
C PHE A 187 -18.09 21.59 12.54
N GLU A 188 -17.78 21.96 13.79
CA GLU A 188 -16.37 22.00 14.25
C GLU A 188 -15.69 20.62 14.16
N ILE A 189 -16.42 19.53 14.43
CA ILE A 189 -15.90 18.15 14.30
C ILE A 189 -15.70 17.80 12.83
N GLU A 190 -16.65 18.17 11.95
CA GLU A 190 -16.54 17.95 10.51
C GLU A 190 -15.28 18.62 9.93
N ASP A 191 -15.00 19.87 10.30
CA ASP A 191 -13.80 20.60 9.92
C ASP A 191 -12.51 19.96 10.52
N GLY A 192 -12.61 19.46 11.75
CA GLY A 192 -11.44 18.95 12.50
C GLY A 192 -11.04 17.52 12.20
N ILE A 193 -11.89 16.71 11.55
CA ILE A 193 -11.65 15.26 11.43
C ILE A 193 -10.73 14.88 10.27
N ALA A 194 -10.79 15.58 9.14
CA ALA A 194 -10.00 15.31 7.93
C ALA A 194 -9.15 16.55 7.57
N ARG A 195 -7.97 16.66 8.19
CA ARG A 195 -7.16 17.88 8.21
C ARG A 195 -6.08 17.99 7.15
N SER A 196 -5.80 16.93 6.42
CA SER A 196 -4.74 16.92 5.41
C SER A 196 -5.05 15.93 4.30
N ALA A 197 -4.28 16.00 3.23
CA ALA A 197 -4.21 14.93 2.24
C ALA A 197 -3.81 13.60 2.90
N GLY A 198 -4.13 12.48 2.26
CA GLY A 198 -3.81 11.14 2.72
C GLY A 198 -5.03 10.28 3.00
N THR A 199 -4.79 9.01 3.30
CA THR A 199 -5.84 8.02 3.58
C THR A 199 -6.39 8.20 5.00
N CYS A 200 -7.43 7.42 5.35
CA CYS A 200 -7.93 7.39 6.73
C CYS A 200 -6.77 7.14 7.72
N MET A 201 -6.76 7.90 8.83
CA MET A 201 -5.73 7.83 9.86
C MET A 201 -5.90 6.66 10.83
N THR A 202 -6.96 5.86 10.70
CA THR A 202 -7.22 4.67 11.51
C THR A 202 -6.82 3.41 10.74
N MET A 203 -6.72 2.25 11.42
CA MET A 203 -6.45 0.95 10.79
C MET A 203 -7.72 0.40 10.10
N GLY A 204 -8.15 1.13 9.07
CA GLY A 204 -9.14 0.70 8.09
C GLY A 204 -8.50 -0.04 6.92
N THR A 205 -9.25 -0.25 5.83
CA THR A 205 -8.77 -1.02 4.67
C THR A 205 -7.60 -0.35 3.96
N ALA A 206 -7.60 0.98 3.84
CA ALA A 206 -6.51 1.72 3.22
C ALA A 206 -5.16 1.47 3.93
N SER A 207 -5.09 1.74 5.24
CA SER A 207 -3.88 1.50 6.05
C SER A 207 -3.50 0.01 6.08
N THR A 208 -4.49 -0.88 6.15
CA THR A 208 -4.25 -2.33 6.06
C THR A 208 -3.56 -2.68 4.76
N MET A 209 -4.11 -2.30 3.61
CA MET A 209 -3.56 -2.73 2.33
C MET A 209 -2.21 -2.09 2.00
N MET A 210 -1.96 -0.85 2.45
CA MET A 210 -0.61 -0.26 2.38
C MET A 210 0.39 -1.06 3.22
N SER A 211 0.02 -1.44 4.46
CA SER A 211 0.86 -2.28 5.32
C SER A 211 1.07 -3.68 4.75
N MET A 212 0.06 -4.25 4.09
CA MET A 212 0.20 -5.56 3.42
C MET A 212 1.13 -5.48 2.22
N ALA A 213 1.05 -4.46 1.38
CA ALA A 213 1.98 -4.25 0.27
C ALA A 213 3.44 -4.11 0.74
N ASP A 214 3.65 -3.43 1.87
CA ASP A 214 4.96 -3.26 2.51
C ASP A 214 5.47 -4.59 3.09
N SER A 215 4.64 -5.33 3.84
CA SER A 215 5.03 -6.62 4.42
C SER A 215 5.19 -7.74 3.39
N LEU A 216 4.51 -7.66 2.24
CA LEU A 216 4.76 -8.50 1.06
C LEU A 216 6.11 -8.19 0.38
N GLY A 217 6.78 -7.11 0.77
CA GLY A 217 8.03 -6.68 0.17
C GLY A 217 7.88 -5.88 -1.14
N MET A 218 6.68 -5.40 -1.49
CA MET A 218 6.40 -4.67 -2.74
C MET A 218 6.65 -3.16 -2.67
N SER A 219 7.01 -2.62 -1.49
CA SER A 219 7.40 -1.22 -1.29
C SER A 219 8.72 -1.11 -0.54
N LEU A 220 9.26 0.11 -0.42
CA LEU A 220 10.39 0.34 0.46
C LEU A 220 9.99 0.06 1.93
N PRO A 221 10.87 -0.55 2.74
CA PRO A 221 10.56 -0.95 4.10
C PRO A 221 10.11 0.22 4.97
N GLY A 222 8.91 0.11 5.57
CA GLY A 222 8.31 1.13 6.42
C GLY A 222 7.59 2.26 5.68
N ALA A 223 7.59 2.25 4.35
CA ALA A 223 6.94 3.27 3.52
C ALA A 223 5.45 3.44 3.85
N SER A 224 4.75 2.35 4.13
CA SER A 224 3.31 2.33 4.43
C SER A 224 2.91 3.15 5.66
N SER A 225 3.84 3.40 6.57
CA SER A 225 3.57 4.11 7.83
C SER A 225 3.75 5.61 7.72
N ILE A 226 4.46 6.11 6.71
CA ILE A 226 4.82 7.53 6.57
C ILE A 226 3.56 8.35 6.30
N PRO A 227 3.25 9.38 7.10
CA PRO A 227 2.12 10.27 6.82
C PRO A 227 2.25 10.97 5.46
N ALA A 228 1.13 11.15 4.77
CA ALA A 228 1.08 11.69 3.40
C ALA A 228 1.78 13.06 3.23
N VAL A 229 1.74 13.89 4.27
CA VAL A 229 2.27 15.25 4.25
C VAL A 229 3.65 15.39 4.92
N ASP A 230 4.21 14.29 5.43
CA ASP A 230 5.56 14.28 6.00
C ASP A 230 6.60 14.39 4.88
N SER A 231 7.69 15.13 5.12
CA SER A 231 8.79 15.29 4.15
C SER A 231 9.50 13.96 3.84
N ASN A 232 9.42 12.96 4.75
CA ASN A 232 9.86 11.60 4.47
C ASN A 232 9.09 10.94 3.34
N HIS A 233 7.81 11.30 3.16
CA HIS A 233 7.00 10.78 2.06
C HIS A 233 7.54 11.25 0.70
N ASN A 234 8.01 12.50 0.59
CA ASN A 234 8.70 13.00 -0.62
C ASN A 234 10.01 12.24 -0.89
N ARG A 235 10.81 12.02 0.16
CA ARG A 235 12.07 11.25 0.05
C ARG A 235 11.81 9.80 -0.35
N MET A 236 10.84 9.15 0.27
CA MET A 236 10.42 7.78 -0.05
C MET A 236 9.97 7.67 -1.51
N ALA A 237 9.14 8.60 -2.00
CA ALA A 237 8.68 8.61 -3.38
C ALA A 237 9.86 8.75 -4.38
N SER A 238 10.82 9.63 -4.10
CA SER A 238 12.02 9.78 -4.92
C SER A 238 12.91 8.53 -4.89
N LEU A 239 13.12 7.93 -3.72
CA LEU A 239 13.87 6.67 -3.59
C LEU A 239 13.17 5.51 -4.32
N SER A 240 11.84 5.45 -4.28
CA SER A 240 11.07 4.46 -5.03
C SER A 240 11.24 4.63 -6.55
N GLY A 241 11.26 5.87 -7.03
CA GLY A 241 11.54 6.16 -8.44
C GLY A 241 12.93 5.68 -8.86
N ARG A 242 13.97 5.89 -8.04
CA ARG A 242 15.32 5.36 -8.29
C ARG A 242 15.31 3.84 -8.31
N ARG A 243 14.70 3.23 -7.29
CA ARG A 243 14.64 1.76 -7.17
C ARG A 243 13.91 1.12 -8.35
N ALA A 244 12.89 1.75 -8.91
CA ALA A 244 12.20 1.24 -10.09
C ALA A 244 13.14 1.07 -11.30
N VAL A 245 14.12 1.96 -11.48
CA VAL A 245 15.13 1.85 -12.53
C VAL A 245 16.09 0.68 -12.26
N ASP A 246 16.57 0.56 -11.01
CA ASP A 246 17.45 -0.54 -10.60
C ASP A 246 16.78 -1.90 -10.81
N LEU A 247 15.50 -2.03 -10.45
CA LEU A 247 14.71 -3.25 -10.64
C LEU A 247 14.63 -3.71 -12.10
N VAL A 248 14.54 -2.77 -13.04
CA VAL A 248 14.56 -3.10 -14.48
C VAL A 248 15.90 -3.69 -14.87
N TRP A 249 17.01 -3.12 -14.41
CA TRP A 249 18.36 -3.62 -14.71
C TRP A 249 18.65 -4.96 -14.03
N GLU A 250 18.13 -5.16 -12.81
CA GLU A 250 18.25 -6.40 -12.05
C GLU A 250 17.26 -7.49 -12.50
N ASP A 251 16.24 -7.14 -13.31
CA ASP A 251 15.13 -8.02 -13.75
C ASP A 251 14.31 -8.62 -12.60
N ILE A 252 14.18 -7.89 -11.48
CA ILE A 252 13.40 -8.32 -10.33
C ILE A 252 11.92 -8.00 -10.56
N LYS A 253 11.08 -9.03 -10.50
CA LYS A 253 9.64 -8.97 -10.83
C LYS A 253 8.77 -9.33 -9.63
N PRO A 254 7.45 -9.06 -9.68
CA PRO A 254 6.52 -9.50 -8.63
C PRO A 254 6.62 -10.99 -8.30
N THR A 255 6.82 -11.87 -9.27
CA THR A 255 6.96 -13.32 -9.05
C THR A 255 8.20 -13.71 -8.25
N ASP A 256 9.23 -12.89 -8.21
CA ASP A 256 10.45 -13.13 -7.43
C ASP A 256 10.26 -12.77 -5.95
N ILE A 257 9.30 -11.90 -5.65
CA ILE A 257 9.00 -11.35 -4.32
C ILE A 257 7.78 -12.04 -3.68
N LEU A 258 6.73 -12.25 -4.46
CA LEU A 258 5.44 -12.75 -3.99
C LEU A 258 5.45 -14.27 -3.88
N THR A 259 6.02 -14.78 -2.80
CA THR A 259 6.08 -16.20 -2.45
C THR A 259 5.02 -16.57 -1.41
N GLU A 260 4.77 -17.86 -1.17
CA GLU A 260 3.91 -18.33 -0.09
C GLU A 260 4.35 -17.75 1.26
N ASP A 261 5.64 -17.77 1.56
CA ASP A 261 6.23 -17.20 2.78
C ASP A 261 6.00 -15.70 2.91
N ALA A 262 6.08 -14.94 1.81
CA ALA A 262 5.80 -13.51 1.80
C ALA A 262 4.31 -13.23 2.11
N PHE A 263 3.40 -14.04 1.58
CA PHE A 263 1.98 -13.94 1.92
C PHE A 263 1.69 -14.34 3.36
N GLU A 264 2.34 -15.39 3.89
CA GLU A 264 2.20 -15.74 5.31
C GLU A 264 2.71 -14.61 6.21
N ASN A 265 3.84 -13.98 5.89
CA ASN A 265 4.33 -12.78 6.58
C ASN A 265 3.27 -11.66 6.57
N ALA A 266 2.63 -11.40 5.43
CA ALA A 266 1.59 -10.38 5.35
C ALA A 266 0.37 -10.73 6.22
N ILE A 267 -0.04 -12.00 6.28
CA ILE A 267 -1.13 -12.46 7.15
C ILE A 267 -0.75 -12.30 8.63
N ILE A 268 0.46 -12.66 9.02
CA ILE A 268 0.98 -12.47 10.39
C ILE A 268 0.91 -10.99 10.77
N VAL A 269 1.39 -10.11 9.90
CA VAL A 269 1.34 -8.67 10.12
C VAL A 269 -0.11 -8.17 10.18
N GLN A 270 -1.01 -8.67 9.33
CA GLN A 270 -2.43 -8.30 9.36
C GLN A 270 -3.07 -8.60 10.71
N MET A 271 -2.75 -9.76 11.32
CA MET A 271 -3.27 -10.14 12.63
C MET A 271 -2.70 -9.23 13.73
N ALA A 272 -1.40 -8.99 13.71
CA ALA A 272 -0.73 -8.20 14.73
C ALA A 272 -1.03 -6.70 14.69
N ILE A 273 -1.27 -6.15 13.47
CA ILE A 273 -1.62 -4.73 13.31
C ILE A 273 -3.11 -4.44 13.55
N GLY A 274 -3.94 -5.48 13.61
CA GLY A 274 -5.39 -5.34 13.69
C GLY A 274 -6.00 -4.86 12.37
N GLY A 275 -5.62 -5.48 11.27
CA GLY A 275 -6.06 -5.12 9.92
C GLY A 275 -7.56 -5.26 9.70
N SER A 276 -8.05 -4.67 8.62
CA SER A 276 -9.43 -4.75 8.17
C SER A 276 -9.79 -6.16 7.67
N THR A 277 -11.04 -6.58 7.85
CA THR A 277 -11.57 -7.82 7.25
C THR A 277 -11.45 -7.84 5.72
N ASN A 278 -11.47 -6.68 5.06
CA ASN A 278 -11.21 -6.56 3.62
C ASN A 278 -9.80 -7.05 3.22
N GLY A 279 -8.83 -6.97 4.13
CA GLY A 279 -7.47 -7.45 3.87
C GLY A 279 -7.45 -8.93 3.48
N ILE A 280 -8.29 -9.76 4.10
CA ILE A 280 -8.42 -11.20 3.76
C ILE A 280 -8.88 -11.37 2.30
N ILE A 281 -9.91 -10.63 1.87
CA ILE A 281 -10.41 -10.68 0.49
C ILE A 281 -9.32 -10.25 -0.49
N HIS A 282 -8.59 -9.18 -0.17
CA HIS A 282 -7.60 -8.62 -1.06
C HIS A 282 -6.32 -9.47 -1.13
N LEU A 283 -5.81 -9.97 0.01
CA LEU A 283 -4.67 -10.88 0.03
C LEU A 283 -4.96 -12.18 -0.71
N THR A 284 -6.16 -12.76 -0.51
CA THR A 284 -6.60 -13.95 -1.27
C THR A 284 -6.61 -13.66 -2.78
N ALA A 285 -7.12 -12.51 -3.20
CA ALA A 285 -7.14 -12.14 -4.62
C ALA A 285 -5.72 -11.95 -5.19
N LEU A 286 -4.82 -11.29 -4.45
CA LEU A 286 -3.42 -11.08 -4.85
C LEU A 286 -2.66 -12.41 -4.94
N ALA A 287 -2.79 -13.29 -3.93
CA ALA A 287 -2.15 -14.60 -3.92
C ALA A 287 -2.58 -15.46 -5.11
N ARG A 288 -3.90 -15.56 -5.34
CA ARG A 288 -4.43 -16.31 -6.48
C ARG A 288 -4.00 -15.72 -7.82
N ARG A 289 -3.89 -14.40 -7.94
CA ARG A 289 -3.36 -13.75 -9.14
C ARG A 289 -1.88 -14.06 -9.36
N ALA A 290 -1.11 -14.20 -8.28
CA ALA A 290 0.28 -14.65 -8.31
C ALA A 290 0.46 -16.16 -8.50
N GLY A 291 -0.65 -16.94 -8.63
CA GLY A 291 -0.62 -18.39 -8.77
C GLY A 291 -0.42 -19.14 -7.46
N ILE A 292 -0.57 -18.48 -6.31
CA ILE A 292 -0.39 -19.05 -4.97
C ILE A 292 -1.76 -19.44 -4.42
N PRO A 293 -1.98 -20.76 -4.07
CA PRO A 293 -3.19 -21.19 -3.41
C PRO A 293 -3.38 -20.49 -2.06
N MET A 294 -4.58 -19.97 -1.81
CA MET A 294 -4.90 -19.33 -0.54
C MET A 294 -6.37 -19.54 -0.21
N ASP A 295 -6.63 -19.97 1.01
CA ASP A 295 -7.96 -20.19 1.59
C ASP A 295 -8.09 -19.52 2.98
N LEU A 296 -9.23 -19.70 3.63
CA LEU A 296 -9.48 -19.12 4.95
C LEU A 296 -8.77 -19.87 6.08
N GLU A 297 -8.30 -21.09 5.86
CA GLU A 297 -7.62 -21.91 6.87
C GLU A 297 -6.30 -21.31 7.31
N ILE A 298 -5.54 -20.74 6.40
CA ILE A 298 -4.28 -20.07 6.77
C ILE A 298 -4.56 -18.85 7.66
N PHE A 299 -5.59 -18.07 7.37
CA PHE A 299 -5.98 -16.93 8.20
C PHE A 299 -6.46 -17.38 9.59
N ASP A 300 -7.23 -18.45 9.67
CA ASP A 300 -7.69 -19.02 10.94
C ASP A 300 -6.52 -19.51 11.79
N ARG A 301 -5.61 -20.28 11.22
CA ARG A 301 -4.40 -20.79 11.86
C ARG A 301 -3.53 -19.64 12.42
N VAL A 302 -3.27 -18.63 11.60
CA VAL A 302 -2.42 -17.50 11.99
C VAL A 302 -3.11 -16.64 13.05
N SER A 303 -4.43 -16.38 12.92
CA SER A 303 -5.18 -15.55 13.87
C SER A 303 -5.16 -16.09 15.29
N LYS A 304 -5.10 -17.43 15.46
CA LYS A 304 -5.03 -18.10 16.76
C LYS A 304 -3.65 -18.05 17.40
N SER A 305 -2.59 -17.81 16.62
CA SER A 305 -1.19 -17.87 17.07
C SER A 305 -0.52 -16.51 17.20
N ILE A 306 -1.06 -15.49 16.55
CA ILE A 306 -0.47 -14.14 16.50
C ILE A 306 -1.36 -13.16 17.27
N PRO A 307 -0.86 -12.55 18.36
CA PRO A 307 -1.62 -11.57 19.13
C PRO A 307 -1.70 -10.22 18.43
N LEU A 308 -2.70 -9.41 18.81
CA LEU A 308 -2.80 -8.01 18.40
C LEU A 308 -1.78 -7.16 19.16
N LEU A 309 -0.85 -6.53 18.46
CA LEU A 309 0.22 -5.72 19.05
C LEU A 309 0.04 -4.22 18.85
N ALA A 310 -0.58 -3.79 17.76
CA ALA A 310 -0.78 -2.38 17.47
C ALA A 310 -2.03 -1.83 18.17
N ASN A 311 -1.82 -0.85 19.05
CA ASN A 311 -2.87 -0.18 19.82
C ASN A 311 -3.49 0.97 19.02
N ILE A 312 -4.01 0.66 17.84
CA ILE A 312 -4.52 1.63 16.86
C ILE A 312 -6.05 1.49 16.71
N LYS A 313 -6.78 2.60 16.61
CA LYS A 313 -8.22 2.60 16.32
C LYS A 313 -8.52 1.82 15.02
N PRO A 314 -9.61 1.04 14.96
CA PRO A 314 -10.70 0.89 15.93
C PRO A 314 -10.41 -0.08 17.08
N SER A 315 -9.41 -0.93 16.99
CA SER A 315 -9.09 -1.96 18.01
C SER A 315 -8.36 -1.40 19.24
N GLY A 316 -7.88 -0.17 19.16
CA GLY A 316 -7.06 0.48 20.17
C GLY A 316 -7.31 1.97 20.30
N LYS A 317 -6.32 2.68 20.83
CA LYS A 317 -6.44 4.07 21.28
C LYS A 317 -5.86 5.09 20.31
N TYR A 318 -4.79 4.75 19.60
CA TYR A 318 -3.96 5.66 18.80
C TYR A 318 -4.39 5.68 17.32
N VAL A 319 -3.71 6.51 16.51
CA VAL A 319 -3.91 6.60 15.07
C VAL A 319 -2.60 6.35 14.31
N MET A 320 -2.65 6.30 12.97
CA MET A 320 -1.49 5.95 12.14
C MET A 320 -0.29 6.89 12.28
N GLU A 321 -0.53 8.18 12.53
CA GLU A 321 0.55 9.13 12.81
C GLU A 321 1.32 8.75 14.09
N ASP A 322 0.60 8.36 15.15
CA ASP A 322 1.23 7.88 16.39
C ASP A 322 2.00 6.56 16.15
N PHE A 323 1.47 5.69 15.29
CA PHE A 323 2.12 4.45 14.89
C PHE A 323 3.43 4.69 14.16
N TYR A 324 3.47 5.64 13.23
CA TYR A 324 4.69 6.04 12.54
C TYR A 324 5.78 6.49 13.51
N TYR A 325 5.46 7.41 14.42
CA TYR A 325 6.41 7.90 15.41
C TYR A 325 6.79 6.87 16.49
N ALA A 326 5.98 5.82 16.66
CA ALA A 326 6.32 4.69 17.52
C ALA A 326 7.32 3.70 16.90
N GLY A 327 7.71 3.92 15.62
CA GLY A 327 8.62 3.08 14.85
C GLY A 327 7.98 2.41 13.62
N GLY A 328 6.67 2.54 13.45
CA GLY A 328 5.92 2.11 12.28
C GLY A 328 5.93 0.60 12.04
N LEU A 329 5.70 0.21 10.77
CA LEU A 329 5.58 -1.20 10.40
C LEU A 329 6.85 -1.99 10.65
N ARG A 330 8.02 -1.41 10.41
CA ARG A 330 9.30 -2.09 10.69
C ARG A 330 9.46 -2.47 12.15
N ALA A 331 9.10 -1.57 13.07
CA ALA A 331 9.15 -1.83 14.51
C ALA A 331 8.12 -2.89 14.92
N LEU A 332 6.91 -2.89 14.34
CA LEU A 332 5.92 -3.95 14.57
C LEU A 332 6.44 -5.31 14.08
N MET A 333 6.99 -5.37 12.87
CA MET A 333 7.58 -6.59 12.31
C MET A 333 8.76 -7.09 13.15
N LYS A 334 9.56 -6.19 13.73
CA LYS A 334 10.64 -6.55 14.66
C LYS A 334 10.10 -7.24 15.91
N MET A 335 8.93 -6.84 16.44
CA MET A 335 8.27 -7.53 17.55
C MET A 335 7.79 -8.95 17.18
N LEU A 336 7.61 -9.22 15.89
CA LEU A 336 7.19 -10.49 15.31
C LEU A 336 8.34 -11.32 14.73
N GLU A 337 9.59 -10.89 14.87
CA GLU A 337 10.77 -11.47 14.18
C GLU A 337 10.84 -13.01 14.30
N SER A 338 10.53 -13.57 15.46
CA SER A 338 10.52 -15.03 15.69
C SER A 338 9.35 -15.77 15.03
N ARG A 339 8.42 -15.06 14.40
CA ARG A 339 7.22 -15.59 13.75
C ARG A 339 7.23 -15.39 12.24
N LEU A 340 8.15 -14.55 11.72
CA LEU A 340 8.23 -14.21 10.31
C LEU A 340 9.19 -15.13 9.56
N HIS A 341 8.93 -15.33 8.29
CA HIS A 341 9.84 -15.93 7.33
C HIS A 341 10.90 -14.89 6.92
N LEU A 342 11.99 -14.83 7.68
CA LEU A 342 13.00 -13.77 7.59
C LEU A 342 13.80 -13.77 6.29
N GLY A 343 13.90 -14.93 5.61
CA GLY A 343 14.63 -15.10 4.36
C GLY A 343 13.91 -14.59 3.12
N THR A 344 12.66 -14.15 3.23
CA THR A 344 11.90 -13.64 2.06
C THR A 344 12.54 -12.39 1.48
N GLN A 345 12.66 -12.36 0.15
CA GLN A 345 13.21 -11.22 -0.60
C GLN A 345 12.21 -10.08 -0.68
N THR A 346 12.72 -8.87 -0.73
CA THR A 346 11.89 -7.65 -0.91
C THR A 346 12.39 -6.80 -2.07
N ILE A 347 11.55 -5.89 -2.51
CA ILE A 347 11.79 -5.08 -3.70
C ILE A 347 13.07 -4.22 -3.62
N ASN A 348 13.62 -3.96 -2.43
CA ASN A 348 14.87 -3.23 -2.27
C ASN A 348 16.13 -4.08 -2.47
N GLY A 349 15.98 -5.38 -2.84
CA GLY A 349 17.06 -6.31 -3.04
C GLY A 349 17.64 -6.94 -1.76
N LYS A 350 16.94 -6.74 -0.63
CA LYS A 350 17.32 -7.27 0.69
C LYS A 350 16.25 -8.22 1.23
N THR A 351 16.64 -9.05 2.19
CA THR A 351 15.70 -9.92 2.91
C THR A 351 14.88 -9.14 3.94
N VAL A 352 13.80 -9.76 4.43
CA VAL A 352 13.06 -9.23 5.59
C VAL A 352 13.98 -9.07 6.78
N GLN A 353 14.88 -10.03 7.04
CA GLN A 353 15.85 -9.96 8.12
C GLN A 353 16.70 -8.69 8.04
N ASP A 354 17.32 -8.42 6.88
CA ASP A 354 18.14 -7.24 6.67
C ASP A 354 17.35 -5.94 6.88
N ASN A 355 16.08 -5.93 6.46
CA ASN A 355 15.19 -4.78 6.59
C ASN A 355 14.74 -4.50 8.02
N LEU A 356 14.81 -5.50 8.91
CA LEU A 356 14.50 -5.36 10.34
C LEU A 356 15.71 -4.97 11.19
N GLU A 357 16.91 -4.92 10.62
CA GLU A 357 18.10 -4.45 11.32
C GLU A 357 17.94 -2.99 11.75
N GLY A 358 18.22 -2.71 13.04
CA GLY A 358 18.06 -1.38 13.61
C GLY A 358 16.62 -0.88 13.76
N ALA A 359 15.61 -1.73 13.54
CA ALA A 359 14.22 -1.36 13.81
C ALA A 359 13.91 -1.40 15.30
N GLU A 360 13.37 -0.31 15.84
CA GLU A 360 13.11 -0.14 17.28
C GLU A 360 11.71 0.39 17.54
N VAL A 361 11.13 0.02 18.70
CA VAL A 361 9.87 0.55 19.22
C VAL A 361 10.15 1.74 20.12
N PHE A 362 9.78 2.95 19.67
CA PHE A 362 9.98 4.18 20.45
C PHE A 362 8.82 4.47 21.43
N ASN A 363 7.62 3.94 21.16
CA ASN A 363 6.47 4.05 22.07
C ASN A 363 5.81 2.67 22.28
N LYS A 364 6.06 2.10 23.46
CA LYS A 364 5.58 0.75 23.85
C LYS A 364 4.08 0.71 24.17
N ASP A 365 3.39 1.85 24.25
CA ASP A 365 1.93 1.87 24.41
C ASP A 365 1.22 1.81 23.04
N VAL A 366 1.86 2.28 21.99
CA VAL A 366 1.36 2.22 20.60
C VAL A 366 1.68 0.88 19.94
N ILE A 367 2.93 0.40 20.05
CA ILE A 367 3.35 -0.92 19.57
C ILE A 367 3.73 -1.77 20.78
N ARG A 368 2.86 -2.71 21.12
CA ARG A 368 3.03 -3.57 22.28
C ARG A 368 4.02 -4.71 22.00
N HIS A 369 4.66 -5.16 23.05
CA HIS A 369 5.48 -6.36 22.99
C HIS A 369 4.62 -7.63 22.95
N ILE A 370 5.07 -8.69 22.28
CA ILE A 370 4.35 -9.96 22.12
C ILE A 370 3.93 -10.60 23.47
N LYS A 371 4.70 -10.36 24.54
CA LYS A 371 4.39 -10.81 25.90
C LYS A 371 3.36 -9.95 26.65
N ASN A 372 3.02 -8.76 26.12
CA ASN A 372 2.02 -7.85 26.68
C ASN A 372 1.19 -7.21 25.56
N PRO A 373 0.44 -8.00 24.79
CA PRO A 373 -0.30 -7.53 23.63
C PRO A 373 -1.52 -6.67 24.00
N VAL A 374 -2.10 -6.02 23.02
CA VAL A 374 -3.41 -5.34 23.12
C VAL A 374 -4.52 -6.38 23.32
N SER A 375 -4.44 -7.48 22.58
CA SER A 375 -5.31 -8.65 22.70
C SER A 375 -4.47 -9.92 22.48
N PRO A 376 -4.73 -11.01 23.25
CA PRO A 376 -4.02 -12.27 23.07
C PRO A 376 -4.34 -12.96 21.74
N ALA A 377 -5.47 -12.64 21.11
CA ALA A 377 -5.87 -13.12 19.80
C ALA A 377 -5.60 -12.06 18.73
N GLY A 378 -5.47 -12.49 17.49
CA GLY A 378 -5.28 -11.63 16.33
C GLY A 378 -6.43 -10.66 16.06
N GLY A 379 -6.17 -9.65 15.23
CA GLY A 379 -7.15 -8.59 14.93
C GLY A 379 -8.40 -9.07 14.20
N THR A 380 -8.37 -10.23 13.53
CA THR A 380 -9.52 -10.84 12.85
C THR A 380 -9.63 -12.32 13.23
N ALA A 381 -10.85 -12.87 13.16
CA ALA A 381 -11.13 -14.28 13.40
C ALA A 381 -12.01 -14.86 12.29
N ILE A 382 -11.82 -16.15 12.02
CA ILE A 382 -12.65 -16.90 11.07
C ILE A 382 -13.71 -17.66 11.85
N LEU A 383 -14.96 -17.49 11.46
CA LEU A 383 -16.12 -18.16 12.06
C LEU A 383 -16.67 -19.20 11.09
N ARG A 384 -17.16 -20.31 11.62
CA ARG A 384 -17.84 -21.36 10.86
C ARG A 384 -19.10 -21.80 11.59
N GLY A 385 -20.13 -22.12 10.85
CA GLY A 385 -21.42 -22.59 11.40
C GLY A 385 -22.46 -22.76 10.33
N SER A 386 -23.69 -23.08 10.71
CA SER A 386 -24.80 -23.32 9.79
C SER A 386 -25.13 -22.13 8.90
N LEU A 387 -24.93 -20.89 9.40
CA LEU A 387 -25.14 -19.65 8.63
C LEU A 387 -23.99 -19.34 7.67
N ALA A 388 -22.80 -19.84 7.94
CA ALA A 388 -21.60 -19.61 7.12
C ALA A 388 -20.72 -20.87 7.07
N PRO A 389 -21.17 -21.93 6.39
CA PRO A 389 -20.45 -23.21 6.36
C PRO A 389 -19.07 -23.09 5.70
N ASN A 390 -18.92 -22.17 4.73
CA ASN A 390 -17.65 -21.89 4.05
C ASN A 390 -16.77 -20.85 4.75
N GLY A 391 -17.22 -20.36 5.91
CA GLY A 391 -16.52 -19.39 6.72
C GLY A 391 -17.03 -17.95 6.58
N ALA A 392 -16.91 -17.20 7.66
CA ALA A 392 -17.14 -15.77 7.74
C ALA A 392 -15.98 -15.11 8.51
N VAL A 393 -15.80 -13.83 8.33
CA VAL A 393 -14.72 -13.06 8.98
C VAL A 393 -15.33 -12.03 9.93
N ILE A 394 -14.79 -11.96 11.14
CA ILE A 394 -15.12 -10.94 12.12
C ILE A 394 -13.84 -10.23 12.59
N LYS A 395 -13.99 -8.98 13.02
CA LYS A 395 -12.95 -8.23 13.75
C LYS A 395 -13.37 -8.09 15.22
N PRO A 396 -13.06 -9.06 16.09
CA PRO A 396 -13.55 -9.10 17.46
C PRO A 396 -13.18 -7.86 18.26
N THR A 397 -11.94 -7.39 18.10
CA THR A 397 -11.39 -6.24 18.82
C THR A 397 -12.05 -4.89 18.49
N ALA A 398 -12.87 -4.84 17.45
CA ALA A 398 -13.66 -3.66 17.08
C ALA A 398 -15.16 -3.81 17.41
N ALA A 399 -15.59 -4.98 17.92
CA ALA A 399 -16.95 -5.20 18.37
C ALA A 399 -17.16 -4.65 19.78
N GLU A 400 -18.40 -4.31 20.11
CA GLU A 400 -18.76 -3.90 21.48
C GLU A 400 -18.61 -5.05 22.45
N LYS A 401 -18.04 -4.78 23.64
CA LYS A 401 -17.74 -5.82 24.64
C LYS A 401 -18.94 -6.58 25.15
N ASN A 402 -20.13 -5.99 25.10
CA ASN A 402 -21.38 -6.61 25.49
C ASN A 402 -21.94 -7.61 24.45
N LEU A 403 -21.28 -7.73 23.29
CA LEU A 403 -21.63 -8.70 22.24
C LEU A 403 -20.78 -9.98 22.28
N TRP A 404 -20.00 -10.16 23.34
CA TRP A 404 -19.08 -11.32 23.53
C TRP A 404 -19.68 -12.35 24.44
#